data_226951645870e36b5f859a2eb443e190
#
_entry.id   226951645870e36b5f859a2eb443e190
#
_cell.length_a   1.000
_cell.length_b   1.000
_cell.length_c   1.000
_cell.angle_alpha   90.00
_cell.angle_beta   90.00
_cell.angle_gamma   90.00
#
_symmetry.space_group_name_H-M   'P 1'
#
loop_
_entity.id
_entity.type
_entity.pdbx_description
1 polymer ?
#
loop_
_entity_poly.entity_id
_entity_poly.type
_entity_poly.pdbx_seq_one_letter_code
_entity_poly.pdbx_strand_id
1 'polypeptide(L)'
;VLYITVGTGVGGGAIVEGNLLHGLRHPEMGHLIVPHDRVRDPFAGICPFHGDCLEGLASGTALALRWGRPAEDLPSEHPAWSLEAHYLALAVTSYILTLAPQRIIIGGGVMRQPILLPLIRAKVPRLLGGYCPLTPMERYLVPPTLGDRAGVLGAIALAIDAAKRR
;
A
#
# COMPACT_ATOMS: atom_id res chain seq x y z
N VAL A 1 -7.89 11.83 2.19
CA VAL A 1 -7.89 10.55 1.46
C VAL A 1 -6.46 10.14 1.17
N LEU A 2 -6.14 8.87 1.34
CA LEU A 2 -4.84 8.30 0.99
C LEU A 2 -5.03 7.27 -0.15
N TYR A 3 -4.18 7.31 -1.16
CA TYR A 3 -4.08 6.30 -2.21
C TYR A 3 -2.74 5.59 -2.12
N ILE A 4 -2.76 4.25 -2.11
CA ILE A 4 -1.57 3.39 -2.15
C ILE A 4 -1.67 2.50 -3.38
N THR A 5 -0.59 2.38 -4.12
CA THR A 5 -0.47 1.42 -5.23
C THR A 5 0.61 0.40 -4.92
N VAL A 6 0.28 -0.88 -5.06
CA VAL A 6 1.21 -2.02 -4.88
C VAL A 6 1.32 -2.75 -6.21
N GLY A 7 2.41 -2.52 -6.90
CA GLY A 7 2.71 -3.09 -8.22
C GLY A 7 4.17 -3.53 -8.27
N THR A 8 4.89 -3.22 -9.35
CA THR A 8 6.35 -3.44 -9.46
C THR A 8 7.10 -2.84 -8.27
N GLY A 9 6.68 -1.65 -7.83
CA GLY A 9 7.09 -1.02 -6.58
C GLY A 9 5.87 -0.71 -5.70
N VAL A 10 6.07 0.08 -4.65
CA VAL A 10 5.02 0.60 -3.78
C VAL A 10 5.06 2.12 -3.80
N GLY A 11 3.94 2.76 -4.12
CA GLY A 11 3.82 4.20 -4.11
C GLY A 11 2.60 4.67 -3.33
N GLY A 12 2.58 5.94 -2.95
CA GLY A 12 1.43 6.53 -2.26
C GLY A 12 1.31 8.03 -2.45
N GLY A 13 0.09 8.52 -2.30
CA GLY A 13 -0.21 9.94 -2.31
C GLY A 13 -1.42 10.25 -1.46
N ALA A 14 -1.40 11.39 -0.81
CA ALA A 14 -2.49 11.84 0.05
C ALA A 14 -3.10 13.15 -0.46
N ILE A 15 -4.40 13.29 -0.23
CA ILE A 15 -5.15 14.54 -0.43
C ILE A 15 -5.62 15.01 0.95
N VAL A 16 -5.19 16.22 1.33
CA VAL A 16 -5.53 16.89 2.58
C VAL A 16 -6.18 18.23 2.20
N GLU A 17 -7.39 18.46 2.72
CA GLU A 17 -8.17 19.70 2.43
C GLU A 17 -8.28 20.01 0.93
N GLY A 18 -8.48 18.97 0.12
CA GLY A 18 -8.63 19.11 -1.33
C GLY A 18 -7.32 19.27 -2.12
N ASN A 19 -6.17 19.34 -1.45
CA ASN A 19 -4.87 19.51 -2.07
C ASN A 19 -4.02 18.26 -1.93
N LEU A 20 -3.14 18.03 -2.92
CA LEU A 20 -2.12 17.00 -2.79
C LEU A 20 -1.16 17.34 -1.66
N LEU A 21 -0.86 16.35 -0.82
CA LEU A 21 0.13 16.50 0.24
C LEU A 21 1.53 16.62 -0.36
N HIS A 22 2.13 17.78 -0.16
CA HIS A 22 3.52 18.06 -0.44
C HIS A 22 4.17 18.68 0.79
N GLY A 23 5.39 18.27 1.08
CA GLY A 23 6.27 18.92 2.03
C GLY A 23 7.48 19.47 1.30
N LEU A 24 8.68 19.25 1.84
CA LEU A 24 9.95 19.55 1.14
C LEU A 24 10.04 18.82 -0.21
N ARG A 25 9.47 17.61 -0.27
CA ARG A 25 9.37 16.74 -1.44
C ARG A 25 8.00 16.07 -1.48
N HIS A 26 7.74 15.35 -2.55
CA HIS A 26 6.65 14.39 -2.59
C HIS A 26 6.92 13.28 -1.53
N PRO A 27 5.92 12.91 -0.71
CA PRO A 27 6.09 11.83 0.26
C PRO A 27 6.39 10.49 -0.42
N GLU A 28 7.48 9.84 -0.02
CA GLU A 28 7.91 8.54 -0.51
C GLU A 28 7.33 7.42 0.37
N MET A 29 6.02 7.27 0.35
CA MET A 29 5.26 6.40 1.26
C MET A 29 5.63 4.92 1.10
N GLY A 30 6.04 4.48 -0.09
CA GLY A 30 6.52 3.12 -0.33
C GLY A 30 7.80 2.77 0.42
N HIS A 31 8.58 3.76 0.84
CA HIS A 31 9.81 3.54 1.60
C HIS A 31 9.63 3.62 3.12
N LEU A 32 8.39 3.51 3.61
CA LEU A 32 8.13 3.39 5.04
C LEU A 32 8.90 2.21 5.63
N ILE A 33 9.64 2.45 6.71
CA ILE A 33 10.30 1.38 7.46
C ILE A 33 9.24 0.67 8.31
N VAL A 34 9.09 -0.62 8.10
CA VAL A 34 8.12 -1.47 8.79
C VAL A 34 8.84 -2.50 9.67
N PRO A 35 8.26 -2.93 10.79
CA PRO A 35 8.80 -4.04 11.58
C PRO A 35 9.01 -5.27 10.71
N HIS A 36 10.20 -5.85 10.77
CA HIS A 36 10.58 -7.03 9.99
C HIS A 36 11.06 -8.15 10.93
N ASP A 37 10.30 -9.22 10.99
CA ASP A 37 10.68 -10.44 11.75
C ASP A 37 11.53 -11.36 10.87
N ARG A 38 12.85 -11.18 10.93
CA ARG A 38 13.81 -11.93 10.10
C ARG A 38 13.89 -13.42 10.44
N VAL A 39 13.27 -13.86 11.53
CA VAL A 39 13.17 -15.29 11.86
C VAL A 39 12.05 -15.94 11.05
N ARG A 40 10.93 -15.25 10.90
CA ARG A 40 9.79 -15.73 10.12
C ARG A 40 9.94 -15.46 8.63
N ASP A 41 10.57 -14.34 8.29
CA ASP A 41 10.85 -13.94 6.92
C ASP A 41 12.33 -13.60 6.77
N PRO A 42 13.18 -14.56 6.40
CA PRO A 42 14.61 -14.33 6.23
C PRO A 42 14.99 -13.53 4.98
N PHE A 43 14.01 -13.12 4.18
CA PHE A 43 14.21 -12.35 2.95
C PHE A 43 14.78 -10.97 3.28
N ALA A 44 15.93 -10.63 2.70
CA ALA A 44 16.64 -9.39 3.04
C ALA A 44 15.95 -8.10 2.56
N GLY A 45 14.93 -8.22 1.68
CA GLY A 45 14.36 -7.09 0.96
C GLY A 45 15.14 -6.74 -0.32
N ILE A 46 14.52 -5.92 -1.16
CA ILE A 46 15.10 -5.57 -2.48
C ILE A 46 15.34 -4.07 -2.68
N CYS A 47 14.94 -3.23 -1.76
CA CYS A 47 15.12 -1.80 -1.91
C CYS A 47 16.62 -1.46 -1.93
N PRO A 48 17.13 -0.77 -2.97
CA PRO A 48 18.56 -0.47 -3.07
C PRO A 48 19.06 0.50 -2.00
N PHE A 49 18.15 1.24 -1.33
CA PHE A 49 18.48 2.21 -0.30
C PHE A 49 18.30 1.66 1.11
N HIS A 50 17.19 0.97 1.38
CA HIS A 50 16.77 0.55 2.73
C HIS A 50 16.74 -0.96 2.92
N GLY A 51 16.92 -1.76 1.85
CA GLY A 51 16.76 -3.21 1.92
C GLY A 51 15.30 -3.59 2.16
N ASP A 52 14.89 -3.57 3.42
CA ASP A 52 13.64 -4.10 3.95
C ASP A 52 12.58 -3.03 4.36
N CYS A 53 12.54 -1.91 3.66
CA CYS A 53 11.38 -1.00 3.74
C CYS A 53 10.13 -1.66 3.13
N LEU A 54 8.97 -1.02 3.25
CA LEU A 54 7.70 -1.56 2.72
C LEU A 54 7.81 -2.01 1.25
N GLU A 55 8.35 -1.18 0.37
CA GLU A 55 8.57 -1.54 -1.04
C GLU A 55 9.53 -2.73 -1.17
N GLY A 56 10.61 -2.73 -0.40
CA GLY A 56 11.61 -3.80 -0.41
C GLY A 56 11.05 -5.15 0.03
N LEU A 57 9.98 -5.17 0.82
CA LEU A 57 9.34 -6.38 1.33
C LEU A 57 8.05 -6.76 0.63
N ALA A 58 7.25 -5.77 0.18
CA ALA A 58 5.86 -5.96 -0.23
C ALA A 58 5.55 -5.43 -1.65
N SER A 59 6.54 -5.19 -2.48
CA SER A 59 6.31 -4.94 -3.92
C SER A 59 6.13 -6.25 -4.68
N GLY A 60 5.52 -6.17 -5.86
CA GLY A 60 5.41 -7.32 -6.77
C GLY A 60 6.79 -7.89 -7.15
N THR A 61 7.80 -7.03 -7.28
CA THR A 61 9.20 -7.47 -7.50
C THR A 61 9.74 -8.20 -6.29
N ALA A 62 9.46 -7.73 -5.07
CA ALA A 62 9.86 -8.42 -3.83
C ALA A 62 9.19 -9.78 -3.70
N LEU A 63 7.89 -9.87 -4.00
CA LEU A 63 7.15 -11.13 -4.05
C LEU A 63 7.80 -12.11 -5.04
N ALA A 64 8.06 -11.67 -6.26
CA ALA A 64 8.65 -12.52 -7.28
C ALA A 64 10.02 -13.07 -6.88
N LEU A 65 10.89 -12.24 -6.31
CA LEU A 65 12.21 -12.66 -5.86
C LEU A 65 12.16 -13.55 -4.62
N ARG A 66 11.28 -13.26 -3.66
CA ARG A 66 11.13 -14.08 -2.44
C ARG A 66 10.61 -15.48 -2.75
N TRP A 67 9.68 -15.62 -3.68
CA TRP A 67 8.98 -16.87 -3.96
C TRP A 67 9.40 -17.56 -5.27
N GLY A 68 10.32 -16.95 -6.03
CA GLY A 68 10.86 -17.51 -7.28
C GLY A 68 9.87 -17.54 -8.45
N ARG A 69 8.75 -16.82 -8.36
CA ARG A 69 7.73 -16.71 -9.41
C ARG A 69 6.91 -15.42 -9.29
N PRO A 70 6.34 -14.91 -10.39
CA PRO A 70 5.48 -13.74 -10.38
C PRO A 70 4.27 -13.90 -9.45
N ALA A 71 3.78 -12.78 -8.92
CA ALA A 71 2.64 -12.77 -8.00
C ALA A 71 1.36 -13.38 -8.62
N GLU A 72 1.13 -13.16 -9.92
CA GLU A 72 0.00 -13.71 -10.66
C GLU A 72 0.01 -15.25 -10.77
N ASP A 73 1.18 -15.88 -10.64
CA ASP A 73 1.35 -17.33 -10.70
C ASP A 73 1.22 -18.00 -9.32
N LEU A 74 1.06 -17.21 -8.25
CA LEU A 74 0.89 -17.74 -6.89
C LEU A 74 -0.57 -18.12 -6.64
N PRO A 75 -0.86 -19.37 -6.26
CA PRO A 75 -2.23 -19.79 -5.92
C PRO A 75 -2.77 -19.01 -4.72
N SER A 76 -4.09 -18.91 -4.60
CA SER A 76 -4.75 -18.11 -3.55
C SER A 76 -4.41 -18.59 -2.13
N GLU A 77 -4.09 -19.87 -1.96
CA GLU A 77 -3.75 -20.49 -0.67
C GLU A 77 -2.25 -20.33 -0.33
N HIS A 78 -1.46 -19.73 -1.22
CA HIS A 78 -0.02 -19.62 -0.99
C HIS A 78 0.29 -18.75 0.23
N PRO A 79 1.24 -19.15 1.12
CA PRO A 79 1.58 -18.42 2.34
C PRO A 79 2.08 -16.99 2.08
N ALA A 80 2.54 -16.71 0.88
CA ALA A 80 2.91 -15.36 0.43
C ALA A 80 1.85 -14.32 0.77
N TRP A 81 0.57 -14.65 0.57
CA TRP A 81 -0.51 -13.69 0.75
C TRP A 81 -0.74 -13.29 2.20
N SER A 82 -0.51 -14.22 3.14
CA SER A 82 -0.57 -13.90 4.57
C SER A 82 0.58 -12.99 5.01
N LEU A 83 1.77 -13.19 4.45
CA LEU A 83 2.95 -12.38 4.70
C LEU A 83 2.82 -11.00 4.06
N GLU A 84 2.39 -10.94 2.81
CA GLU A 84 2.11 -9.70 2.08
C GLU A 84 1.09 -8.84 2.81
N ALA A 85 -0.04 -9.45 3.21
CA ALA A 85 -1.06 -8.79 4.01
C ALA A 85 -0.53 -8.28 5.36
N HIS A 86 0.47 -8.92 5.93
CA HIS A 86 1.09 -8.47 7.18
C HIS A 86 1.85 -7.17 6.97
N TYR A 87 2.75 -7.09 5.99
CA TYR A 87 3.52 -5.87 5.72
C TYR A 87 2.62 -4.72 5.29
N LEU A 88 1.65 -4.97 4.41
CA LEU A 88 0.69 -3.95 4.00
C LEU A 88 -0.19 -3.47 5.17
N ALA A 89 -0.56 -4.35 6.09
CA ALA A 89 -1.32 -3.97 7.29
C ALA A 89 -0.49 -3.11 8.26
N LEU A 90 0.80 -3.39 8.43
CA LEU A 90 1.72 -2.55 9.21
C LEU A 90 1.79 -1.14 8.62
N ALA A 91 1.95 -1.03 7.30
CA ALA A 91 1.99 0.25 6.62
C ALA A 91 0.67 1.01 6.74
N VAL A 92 -0.46 0.36 6.46
CA VAL A 92 -1.80 0.95 6.59
C VAL A 92 -2.02 1.46 8.02
N THR A 93 -1.62 0.69 9.04
CA THR A 93 -1.71 1.09 10.45
C THR A 93 -0.87 2.34 10.72
N SER A 94 0.36 2.41 10.21
CA SER A 94 1.24 3.58 10.35
C SER A 94 0.63 4.82 9.69
N TYR A 95 0.03 4.68 8.50
CA TYR A 95 -0.63 5.79 7.82
C TYR A 95 -1.89 6.26 8.57
N ILE A 96 -2.64 5.35 9.19
CA ILE A 96 -3.78 5.71 10.03
C ILE A 96 -3.32 6.56 11.21
N LEU A 97 -2.26 6.14 11.89
CA LEU A 97 -1.75 6.82 13.09
C LEU A 97 -1.07 8.16 12.78
N THR A 98 -0.54 8.34 11.59
CA THR A 98 0.22 9.56 11.21
C THR A 98 -0.61 10.57 10.44
N LEU A 99 -1.52 10.13 9.57
CA LEU A 99 -2.27 10.99 8.65
C LEU A 99 -3.75 11.05 8.97
N ALA A 100 -4.26 10.13 9.80
CA ALA A 100 -5.69 10.00 10.15
C ALA A 100 -6.62 10.17 8.92
N PRO A 101 -6.40 9.45 7.79
CA PRO A 101 -7.16 9.69 6.58
C PRO A 101 -8.62 9.25 6.79
N GLN A 102 -9.57 9.95 6.19
CA GLN A 102 -10.98 9.56 6.19
C GLN A 102 -11.23 8.26 5.41
N ARG A 103 -10.35 7.93 4.45
CA ARG A 103 -10.41 6.72 3.62
C ARG A 103 -9.03 6.41 3.04
N ILE A 104 -8.74 5.11 2.96
CA ILE A 104 -7.56 4.61 2.26
C ILE A 104 -8.03 3.81 1.04
N ILE A 105 -7.49 4.15 -0.13
CA ILE A 105 -7.70 3.42 -1.38
C ILE A 105 -6.41 2.65 -1.63
N ILE A 106 -6.49 1.34 -1.81
CA ILE A 106 -5.34 0.50 -2.10
C ILE A 106 -5.56 -0.28 -3.40
N GLY A 107 -4.64 -0.13 -4.34
CA GLY A 107 -4.72 -0.74 -5.66
C GLY A 107 -3.36 -1.18 -6.18
N GLY A 108 -3.27 -1.41 -7.48
CA GLY A 108 -2.07 -1.92 -8.16
C GLY A 108 -2.17 -3.41 -8.50
N GLY A 109 -1.20 -3.92 -9.25
CA GLY A 109 -1.23 -5.29 -9.78
C GLY A 109 -1.28 -6.38 -8.70
N VAL A 110 -0.53 -6.21 -7.62
CA VAL A 110 -0.53 -7.16 -6.49
C VAL A 110 -1.89 -7.25 -5.81
N MET A 111 -2.61 -6.12 -5.73
CA MET A 111 -3.94 -6.05 -5.10
C MET A 111 -5.06 -6.70 -5.92
N ARG A 112 -4.77 -7.19 -7.12
CA ARG A 112 -5.72 -8.01 -7.91
C ARG A 112 -6.00 -9.38 -7.29
N GLN A 113 -5.13 -9.84 -6.36
CA GLN A 113 -5.37 -11.06 -5.61
C GLN A 113 -6.55 -10.85 -4.65
N PRO A 114 -7.70 -11.57 -4.85
CA PRO A 114 -8.94 -11.28 -4.13
C PRO A 114 -8.85 -11.48 -2.61
N ILE A 115 -8.00 -12.40 -2.16
CA ILE A 115 -7.84 -12.71 -0.72
C ILE A 115 -7.08 -11.60 0.04
N LEU A 116 -6.28 -10.78 -0.66
CA LEU A 116 -5.32 -9.89 -0.01
C LEU A 116 -6.02 -8.76 0.76
N LEU A 117 -6.97 -8.08 0.13
CA LEU A 117 -7.70 -6.98 0.79
C LEU A 117 -8.47 -7.41 2.04
N PRO A 118 -9.23 -8.53 2.04
CA PRO A 118 -9.81 -9.09 3.26
C PRO A 118 -8.79 -9.40 4.36
N LEU A 119 -7.64 -9.96 4.01
CA LEU A 119 -6.58 -10.26 4.98
C LEU A 119 -6.01 -8.99 5.63
N ILE A 120 -5.78 -7.93 4.84
CA ILE A 120 -5.31 -6.64 5.36
C ILE A 120 -6.36 -6.05 6.30
N ARG A 121 -7.64 -6.03 5.90
CA ARG A 121 -8.75 -5.53 6.71
C ARG A 121 -8.89 -6.25 8.05
N ALA A 122 -8.62 -7.56 8.09
CA ALA A 122 -8.65 -8.35 9.33
C ALA A 122 -7.46 -8.05 10.26
N LYS A 123 -6.29 -7.69 9.71
CA LYS A 123 -5.08 -7.45 10.49
C LYS A 123 -5.00 -6.02 11.07
N VAL A 124 -5.43 -5.01 10.33
CA VAL A 124 -5.33 -3.59 10.73
C VAL A 124 -5.99 -3.29 12.09
N PRO A 125 -7.23 -3.70 12.39
CA PRO A 125 -7.83 -3.44 13.69
C PRO A 125 -7.08 -4.09 14.86
N ARG A 126 -6.48 -5.27 14.62
CA ARG A 126 -5.64 -5.96 15.62
C ARG A 126 -4.36 -5.18 15.91
N LEU A 127 -3.72 -4.64 14.87
CA LEU A 127 -2.51 -3.81 15.01
C LEU A 127 -2.80 -2.47 15.69
N LEU A 128 -3.98 -1.89 15.47
CA LEU A 128 -4.42 -0.67 16.16
C LEU A 128 -4.75 -0.90 17.64
N GLY A 129 -5.00 -2.15 18.07
CA GLY A 129 -5.23 -2.50 19.48
C GLY A 129 -6.43 -1.80 20.11
N GLY A 130 -7.39 -1.34 19.31
CA GLY A 130 -8.55 -0.57 19.81
C GLY A 130 -8.25 0.89 20.13
N TYR A 131 -7.03 1.38 19.86
CA TYR A 131 -6.63 2.77 20.17
C TYR A 131 -7.46 3.80 19.39
N CYS A 132 -7.73 3.56 18.12
CA CYS A 132 -8.53 4.45 17.27
C CYS A 132 -9.83 3.74 16.86
N PRO A 133 -11.01 4.28 17.16
CA PRO A 133 -12.24 3.80 16.56
C PRO A 133 -12.22 4.12 15.05
N LEU A 134 -12.43 3.11 14.23
CA LEU A 134 -12.54 3.26 12.79
C LEU A 134 -13.98 3.01 12.33
N THR A 135 -14.35 3.61 11.21
CA THR A 135 -15.52 3.15 10.46
C THR A 135 -15.31 1.70 10.02
N PRO A 136 -16.37 0.93 9.70
CA PRO A 136 -16.21 -0.43 9.20
C PRO A 136 -15.12 -0.52 8.11
N MET A 137 -14.21 -1.47 8.25
CA MET A 137 -13.02 -1.59 7.38
C MET A 137 -13.37 -1.69 5.90
N GLU A 138 -14.55 -2.23 5.57
CA GLU A 138 -15.06 -2.35 4.20
C GLU A 138 -15.33 -0.99 3.54
N ARG A 139 -15.60 0.04 4.34
CA ARG A 139 -15.81 1.43 3.90
C ARG A 139 -14.57 2.28 4.05
N TYR A 140 -13.65 1.88 4.92
CA TYR A 140 -12.45 2.63 5.25
C TYR A 140 -11.28 2.31 4.33
N LEU A 141 -10.98 1.03 4.14
CA LEU A 141 -9.94 0.52 3.24
C LEU A 141 -10.60 -0.13 2.03
N VAL A 142 -10.52 0.54 0.87
CA VAL A 142 -11.29 0.17 -0.33
C VAL A 142 -10.40 0.02 -1.56
N PRO A 143 -10.82 -0.79 -2.55
CA PRO A 143 -10.15 -0.82 -3.85
C PRO A 143 -10.48 0.46 -4.65
N PRO A 144 -9.67 0.79 -5.69
CA PRO A 144 -9.96 1.91 -6.58
C PRO A 144 -11.19 1.63 -7.45
N THR A 145 -12.17 2.54 -7.45
CA THR A 145 -13.38 2.41 -8.30
C THR A 145 -13.10 2.63 -9.78
N LEU A 146 -12.00 3.29 -10.11
CA LEU A 146 -11.54 3.50 -11.49
C LEU A 146 -10.76 2.31 -12.07
N GLY A 147 -10.52 1.28 -11.24
CA GLY A 147 -9.77 0.09 -11.65
C GLY A 147 -8.39 0.43 -12.22
N ASP A 148 -8.03 -0.23 -13.31
CA ASP A 148 -6.73 -0.06 -13.98
C ASP A 148 -6.52 1.34 -14.60
N ARG A 149 -7.60 2.11 -14.76
CA ARG A 149 -7.54 3.48 -15.30
C ARG A 149 -7.15 4.51 -14.25
N ALA A 150 -7.10 4.17 -12.98
CA ALA A 150 -6.85 5.11 -11.88
C ALA A 150 -5.56 5.92 -12.08
N GLY A 151 -4.47 5.29 -12.48
CA GLY A 151 -3.18 5.95 -12.71
C GLY A 151 -3.23 6.96 -13.87
N VAL A 152 -3.74 6.53 -15.03
CA VAL A 152 -3.84 7.39 -16.23
C VAL A 152 -4.78 8.56 -15.99
N LEU A 153 -5.95 8.32 -15.41
CA LEU A 153 -6.91 9.38 -15.12
C LEU A 153 -6.38 10.37 -14.08
N GLY A 154 -5.63 9.88 -13.09
CA GLY A 154 -4.94 10.72 -12.12
C GLY A 154 -3.90 11.64 -12.77
N ALA A 155 -3.08 11.12 -13.68
CA ALA A 155 -2.09 11.90 -14.43
C ALA A 155 -2.78 12.99 -15.30
N ILE A 156 -3.88 12.65 -15.95
CA ILE A 156 -4.67 13.62 -16.74
C ILE A 156 -5.24 14.72 -15.82
N ALA A 157 -5.79 14.34 -14.67
CA ALA A 157 -6.34 15.31 -13.71
C ALA A 157 -5.27 16.29 -13.23
N LEU A 158 -4.06 15.80 -12.92
CA LEU A 158 -2.91 16.64 -12.54
C LEU A 158 -2.48 17.59 -13.66
N ALA A 159 -2.45 17.12 -14.91
CA ALA A 159 -2.13 17.96 -16.07
C ALA A 159 -3.16 19.09 -16.27
N ILE A 160 -4.46 18.78 -16.11
CA ILE A 160 -5.54 19.78 -16.21
C ILE A 160 -5.40 20.83 -15.09
N ASP A 161 -5.11 20.38 -13.85
CA ASP A 161 -4.94 21.30 -12.73
C ASP A 161 -3.71 22.20 -12.91
N ALA A 162 -2.60 21.66 -13.38
CA ALA A 162 -1.40 22.44 -13.70
C ALA A 162 -1.65 23.48 -14.81
N ALA A 163 -2.46 23.15 -15.81
CA ALA A 163 -2.81 24.08 -16.88
C ALA A 163 -3.70 25.25 -16.40
N LYS A 164 -4.55 25.02 -15.39
CA LYS A 164 -5.43 26.06 -14.82
C LYS A 164 -4.69 27.04 -13.89
N ARG A 165 -3.51 26.66 -13.39
CA ARG A 165 -2.71 27.50 -12.49
C ARG A 165 -1.72 28.42 -13.21
N ARG A 166 -1.62 28.33 -14.54
CA ARG A 166 -0.87 29.20 -15.43
C ARG A 166 -1.74 30.36 -15.93
#